data_849a2f4e5970579c4a6bb07de5328882
#
_entry.id   849a2f4e5970579c4a6bb07de5328882
#
_cell.length_a   1.000
_cell.length_b   1.000
_cell.length_c   1.000
_cell.angle_alpha   90.00
_cell.angle_beta   90.00
_cell.angle_gamma   90.00
#
_symmetry.space_group_name_H-M   'P 1'
#
loop_
_entity.id
_entity.type
_entity.pdbx_description
1 polymer ?
#
loop_
_entity_poly.entity_id
_entity_poly.type
_entity_poly.pdbx_seq_one_letter_code
_entity_poly.pdbx_strand_id
1 'polypeptide(L)'
;MNPQIYSIAVANHAEERIYERYPNGENLNTDKLVQEAYAYGKSSFHVTRTSSVFLKDIETRYENGTALLYNRYIFIFSEENVFITMYKNETVII
;
A
#
# COMPACT_ATOMS: atom_id res chain seq x y z
N MET A 1 25.81 2.25 3.76
CA MET A 1 24.55 2.71 4.23
C MET A 1 23.47 1.69 4.01
N ASN A 2 22.60 1.64 4.86
CA ASN A 2 21.62 0.63 4.88
C ASN A 2 20.28 1.14 4.44
N PRO A 3 19.84 0.81 3.24
CA PRO A 3 18.60 1.33 2.74
C PRO A 3 17.40 0.92 3.56
N GLN A 4 17.52 -0.17 4.27
CA GLN A 4 16.41 -0.61 5.07
C GLN A 4 16.14 0.25 6.26
N ILE A 5 16.95 1.21 6.48
CA ILE A 5 16.72 2.15 7.55
C ILE A 5 15.47 2.96 7.36
N TYR A 6 14.94 2.99 6.16
CA TYR A 6 13.69 3.68 5.97
C TYR A 6 12.60 3.02 6.78
N SER A 7 12.09 3.75 7.72
CA SER A 7 10.86 3.37 8.39
C SER A 7 9.75 4.10 7.71
N ILE A 8 8.82 3.38 7.14
CA ILE A 8 7.63 4.01 6.63
C ILE A 8 6.74 4.32 7.81
N ALA A 9 6.40 5.57 7.99
CA ALA A 9 5.51 5.97 9.07
C ALA A 9 4.12 5.39 8.81
N VAL A 10 3.41 5.10 9.89
CA VAL A 10 2.07 4.51 9.83
C VAL A 10 1.10 5.46 10.49
N ALA A 11 0.08 5.88 9.74
CA ALA A 11 -0.91 6.82 10.25
C ALA A 11 -1.77 6.18 11.34
N ASN A 12 -2.40 7.02 12.15
CA ASN A 12 -3.35 6.53 13.15
C ASN A 12 -4.42 5.70 12.47
N HIS A 13 -4.79 4.59 13.07
CA HIS A 13 -5.79 3.66 12.56
C HIS A 13 -5.35 2.84 11.35
N ALA A 14 -4.21 3.12 10.73
CA ALA A 14 -3.75 2.32 9.60
C ALA A 14 -3.40 0.90 10.04
N GLU A 15 -2.82 0.74 11.21
CA GLU A 15 -2.52 -0.58 11.74
C GLU A 15 -3.80 -1.38 11.96
N GLU A 16 -4.86 -0.72 12.41
CA GLU A 16 -6.15 -1.39 12.58
C GLU A 16 -6.69 -1.92 11.27
N ARG A 17 -6.44 -1.22 10.16
CA ARG A 17 -6.86 -1.69 8.85
C ARG A 17 -6.18 -3.00 8.48
N ILE A 18 -4.90 -3.13 8.82
CA ILE A 18 -4.18 -4.38 8.59
C ILE A 18 -4.78 -5.49 9.44
N TYR A 19 -5.05 -5.22 10.70
CA TYR A 19 -5.67 -6.20 11.59
C TYR A 19 -7.01 -6.69 11.07
N GLU A 20 -7.81 -5.79 10.53
CA GLU A 20 -9.15 -6.11 10.07
C GLU A 20 -9.19 -6.77 8.70
N ARG A 21 -8.28 -6.40 7.81
CA ARG A 21 -8.40 -6.71 6.40
C ARG A 21 -7.36 -7.68 5.85
N TYR A 22 -6.19 -7.74 6.46
CA TYR A 22 -5.11 -8.58 5.96
C TYR A 22 -5.13 -9.93 6.67
N PRO A 23 -4.93 -11.05 5.94
CA PRO A 23 -4.93 -12.38 6.58
C PRO A 23 -3.90 -12.45 7.70
N ASN A 24 -4.34 -12.84 8.90
CA ASN A 24 -3.51 -12.90 10.10
C ASN A 24 -2.87 -11.55 10.45
N GLY A 25 -3.54 -10.46 10.10
CA GLY A 25 -2.98 -9.13 10.32
C GLY A 25 -2.58 -8.85 11.76
N GLU A 26 -3.36 -9.38 12.72
CA GLU A 26 -3.07 -9.16 14.14
C GLU A 26 -1.82 -9.89 14.61
N ASN A 27 -1.33 -10.85 13.84
CA ASN A 27 -0.13 -11.61 14.18
C ASN A 27 1.09 -11.19 13.37
N LEU A 28 0.96 -10.15 12.55
CA LEU A 28 2.03 -9.70 11.69
C LEU A 28 2.70 -8.46 12.26
N ASN A 29 3.96 -8.29 11.93
CA ASN A 29 4.66 -7.05 12.21
C ASN A 29 4.22 -6.03 11.17
N THR A 30 3.41 -5.06 11.58
CA THR A 30 2.89 -4.04 10.68
C THR A 30 3.98 -3.28 9.95
N ASP A 31 5.02 -2.86 10.67
CA ASP A 31 6.10 -2.10 10.04
C ASP A 31 6.79 -2.89 8.94
N LYS A 32 7.03 -4.17 9.19
CA LYS A 32 7.68 -5.01 8.19
C LYS A 32 6.82 -5.18 6.97
N LEU A 33 5.52 -5.45 7.16
CA LEU A 33 4.59 -5.61 6.04
C LEU A 33 4.50 -4.34 5.22
N VAL A 34 4.40 -3.20 5.87
CA VAL A 34 4.29 -1.91 5.19
C VAL A 34 5.55 -1.61 4.40
N GLN A 35 6.73 -1.89 4.98
CA GLN A 35 7.98 -1.69 4.27
C GLN A 35 8.10 -2.61 3.05
N GLU A 36 7.67 -3.85 3.17
CA GLU A 36 7.69 -4.78 2.04
C GLU A 36 6.76 -4.30 0.93
N ALA A 37 5.57 -3.86 1.29
CA ALA A 37 4.63 -3.36 0.30
C ALA A 37 5.19 -2.13 -0.42
N TYR A 38 5.84 -1.25 0.32
CA TYR A 38 6.43 -0.05 -0.26
C TYR A 38 7.59 -0.41 -1.20
N ALA A 39 8.41 -1.37 -0.82
CA ALA A 39 9.60 -1.75 -1.60
C ALA A 39 9.25 -2.58 -2.82
N TYR A 40 8.28 -3.48 -2.71
CA TYR A 40 8.03 -4.49 -3.74
C TYR A 40 6.66 -4.38 -4.39
N GLY A 41 5.80 -3.49 -3.92
CA GLY A 41 4.49 -3.30 -4.50
C GLY A 41 4.58 -2.77 -5.92
N LYS A 42 3.58 -3.10 -6.73
CA LYS A 42 3.52 -2.65 -8.12
C LYS A 42 2.72 -1.36 -8.22
N SER A 43 3.33 -0.34 -8.78
CA SER A 43 2.69 0.96 -8.99
C SER A 43 1.88 0.96 -10.27
N SER A 44 1.22 2.10 -10.54
CA SER A 44 0.47 2.27 -11.77
C SER A 44 1.34 2.13 -13.03
N PHE A 45 2.66 2.23 -12.90
CA PHE A 45 3.57 2.07 -14.04
C PHE A 45 3.88 0.61 -14.35
N HIS A 46 3.51 -0.32 -13.48
CA HIS A 46 3.90 -1.72 -13.60
C HIS A 46 2.71 -2.66 -13.79
N VAL A 47 1.55 -2.12 -14.10
CA VAL A 47 0.33 -2.90 -14.28
C VAL A 47 -0.27 -2.62 -15.65
N THR A 48 -1.34 -3.34 -15.99
CA THR A 48 -2.01 -3.10 -17.27
C THR A 48 -2.56 -1.68 -17.33
N ARG A 49 -2.86 -1.22 -18.56
CA ARG A 49 -3.37 0.13 -18.75
C ARG A 49 -4.64 0.39 -17.95
N THR A 50 -5.58 -0.53 -17.99
CA THR A 50 -6.82 -0.38 -17.25
C THR A 50 -6.58 -0.30 -15.76
N SER A 51 -5.71 -1.16 -15.25
CA SER A 51 -5.36 -1.15 -13.83
C SER A 51 -4.60 0.11 -13.45
N SER A 52 -3.78 0.63 -14.35
CA SER A 52 -3.07 1.88 -14.11
C SER A 52 -4.04 3.04 -13.90
N VAL A 53 -5.07 3.12 -14.73
CA VAL A 53 -6.09 4.18 -14.58
C VAL A 53 -6.78 4.04 -13.23
N PHE A 54 -7.11 2.82 -12.85
CA PHE A 54 -7.77 2.56 -11.57
C PHE A 54 -6.89 2.99 -10.38
N LEU A 55 -5.61 2.62 -10.40
CA LEU A 55 -4.70 2.99 -9.33
C LEU A 55 -4.50 4.51 -9.27
N LYS A 56 -4.37 5.15 -10.41
CA LYS A 56 -4.21 6.61 -10.45
C LYS A 56 -5.45 7.33 -9.92
N ASP A 57 -6.63 6.78 -10.19
CA ASP A 57 -7.85 7.36 -9.64
C ASP A 57 -7.86 7.27 -8.11
N ILE A 58 -7.42 6.15 -7.57
CA ILE A 58 -7.29 6.00 -6.12
C ILE A 58 -6.29 7.02 -5.57
N GLU A 59 -5.15 7.16 -6.23
CA GLU A 59 -4.12 8.10 -5.80
C GLU A 59 -4.65 9.53 -5.74
N THR A 60 -5.46 9.89 -6.73
CA THR A 60 -6.07 11.22 -6.76
C THR A 60 -6.98 11.44 -5.55
N ARG A 61 -7.74 10.42 -5.18
CA ARG A 61 -8.65 10.51 -4.03
C ARG A 61 -7.89 10.62 -2.69
N TYR A 62 -6.63 10.25 -2.68
CA TYR A 62 -5.78 10.36 -1.49
C TYR A 62 -4.74 11.45 -1.65
N GLU A 63 -5.13 12.54 -2.26
CA GLU A 63 -4.30 13.76 -2.38
C GLU A 63 -2.97 13.49 -3.06
N ASN A 64 -3.02 12.75 -4.17
CA ASN A 64 -1.84 12.42 -4.97
C ASN A 64 -0.82 11.56 -4.21
N GLY A 65 -1.31 10.71 -3.33
CA GLY A 65 -0.47 9.71 -2.70
C GLY A 65 -0.08 8.61 -3.68
N THR A 66 0.38 7.51 -3.14
CA THR A 66 0.82 6.37 -3.94
C THR A 66 -0.01 5.14 -3.59
N ALA A 67 -0.53 4.46 -4.60
CA ALA A 67 -1.23 3.20 -4.44
C ALA A 67 -0.36 2.08 -4.99
N LEU A 68 0.00 1.11 -4.16
CA LEU A 68 0.86 0.00 -4.54
C LEU A 68 0.12 -1.32 -4.36
N LEU A 69 0.22 -2.17 -5.37
CA LEU A 69 -0.40 -3.49 -5.34
C LEU A 69 0.61 -4.50 -4.79
N TYR A 70 0.28 -5.10 -3.66
CA TYR A 70 1.15 -6.07 -3.02
C TYR A 70 0.32 -7.18 -2.39
N ASN A 71 0.64 -8.44 -2.70
CA ASN A 71 -0.05 -9.62 -2.17
C ASN A 71 -1.56 -9.55 -2.31
N ARG A 72 -2.06 -9.08 -3.44
CA ARG A 72 -3.48 -8.95 -3.76
C ARG A 72 -4.20 -7.88 -2.95
N TYR A 73 -3.45 -6.98 -2.33
CA TYR A 73 -4.01 -5.84 -1.61
C TYR A 73 -3.43 -4.57 -2.18
N ILE A 74 -4.20 -3.50 -2.10
CA ILE A 74 -3.75 -2.18 -2.52
C ILE A 74 -3.37 -1.42 -1.28
N PHE A 75 -2.09 -1.08 -1.15
CA PHE A 75 -1.57 -0.31 -0.03
C PHE A 75 -1.48 1.15 -0.44
N ILE A 76 -2.00 2.04 0.36
CA ILE A 76 -2.07 3.45 0.04
C ILE A 76 -1.19 4.25 0.99
N PHE A 77 -0.32 5.06 0.40
CA PHE A 77 0.63 5.90 1.11
C PHE A 77 0.35 7.36 0.76
N SER A 78 0.56 8.25 1.71
CA SER A 78 0.41 9.68 1.44
C SER A 78 1.52 10.16 0.52
N GLU A 79 1.39 11.41 0.06
CA GLU A 79 2.44 12.05 -0.72
C GLU A 79 3.77 12.06 0.02
N GLU A 80 3.73 12.03 1.34
CA GLU A 80 4.91 12.03 2.20
C GLU A 80 5.33 10.62 2.61
N ASN A 81 4.80 9.61 1.94
CA ASN A 81 5.13 8.21 2.16
C ASN A 81 4.72 7.68 3.54
N VAL A 82 3.61 8.18 4.06
CA VAL A 82 3.02 7.64 5.29
C VAL A 82 1.97 6.62 4.89
N PHE A 83 2.04 5.41 5.46
CA PHE A 83 1.02 4.40 5.19
C PHE A 83 -0.30 4.83 5.79
N ILE A 84 -1.35 4.90 4.96
CA ILE A 84 -2.66 5.39 5.36
C ILE A 84 -3.66 4.25 5.55
N THR A 85 -3.77 3.36 4.57
CA THR A 85 -4.77 2.30 4.59
C THR A 85 -4.46 1.27 3.52
N MET A 86 -5.24 0.19 3.51
CA MET A 86 -5.13 -0.82 2.48
C MET A 86 -6.49 -1.47 2.24
N TYR A 87 -6.68 -1.98 1.03
CA TYR A 87 -7.90 -2.69 0.65
C TYR A 87 -7.56 -3.97 -0.06
N LYS A 88 -8.49 -4.91 -0.03
CA LYS A 88 -8.36 -6.08 -0.88
C LYS A 88 -8.48 -5.67 -2.34
N ASN A 89 -7.59 -6.20 -3.17
CA ASN A 89 -7.67 -5.96 -4.60
C ASN A 89 -8.70 -6.90 -5.22
N GLU A 90 -9.76 -6.31 -5.75
CA GLU A 90 -10.79 -7.07 -6.44
C GLU A 90 -10.93 -6.65 -7.90
N THR A 91 -10.17 -5.68 -8.33
CA THR A 91 -10.34 -5.06 -9.64
C THR A 91 -9.08 -5.02 -10.47
N VAL A 92 -7.93 -4.75 -9.83
CA VAL A 92 -6.68 -4.56 -10.57
C VAL A 92 -6.13 -5.89 -11.05
N ILE A 93 -5.76 -5.94 -12.32
CA ILE A 93 -5.14 -7.12 -12.93
C ILE A 93 -3.71 -6.76 -13.28
N ILE A 94 -2.82 -7.62 -12.87
CA ILE A 94 -1.39 -7.40 -13.12
C ILE A 94 -1.00 -7.96 -14.48
#